data_ba25b1cf74128c78e0ad23d518bf1ef5
#
_entry.id   ba25b1cf74128c78e0ad23d518bf1ef5
#
_cell.length_a   1.000
_cell.length_b   1.000
_cell.length_c   1.000
_cell.angle_alpha   90.00
_cell.angle_beta   90.00
_cell.angle_gamma   90.00
#
_symmetry.space_group_name_H-M   'P 1'
#
loop_
_entity.id
_entity.type
_entity.pdbx_description
1 polymer ?
#
loop_
_entity_poly.entity_id
_entity_poly.type
_entity_poly.pdbx_seq_one_letter_code
_entity_poly.pdbx_strand_id
1 'polypeptide(L)'
;MCIRDRLKGEFTENVGTNIDSWSMRQPLGVCAGITPFNFPAMVPMWMFPMAIACGNTFILKPSEKDPSCSIRLAQLFSEAGLPDGVLNVVNGDKEVVDSILTNKDIKAVSFVGSTPIAKYIYENAAKNEKRVQALGGAKNHCVVMPDCDMDQAVNGLMGAAYGSAGERCMAQSVAVAVGGIGDKLVEKLSKKVEALKVGPGLDKNSEMGPLVTKEHLEKVRGYVDLGVKEGAKLVVDGRDIKLQGYELSLIHI
;
A
#
# COMPACT_ATOMS: atom_id res chain seq x y z
N MET A 1 -10.44 8.34 -9.59
CA MET A 1 -11.19 9.29 -8.74
C MET A 1 -11.00 10.67 -9.33
N CYS A 2 -12.07 11.42 -9.62
CA CYS A 2 -11.96 12.70 -10.30
C CYS A 2 -11.67 13.82 -9.28
N ILE A 3 -10.59 14.58 -9.49
CA ILE A 3 -10.24 15.74 -8.64
C ILE A 3 -11.40 16.74 -8.60
N ARG A 4 -12.09 16.90 -9.74
CA ARG A 4 -13.25 17.80 -9.88
C ARG A 4 -14.33 17.53 -8.83
N ASP A 5 -14.62 16.25 -8.52
CA ASP A 5 -15.66 15.90 -7.54
C ASP A 5 -15.26 16.27 -6.11
N ARG A 6 -13.96 16.39 -5.84
CA ARG A 6 -13.41 16.76 -4.53
C ARG A 6 -13.42 18.26 -4.27
N LEU A 7 -13.39 19.07 -5.33
CA LEU A 7 -13.46 20.53 -5.25
C LEU A 7 -14.89 21.07 -5.33
N LYS A 8 -15.86 20.21 -5.69
CA LYS A 8 -17.27 20.61 -5.81
C LYS A 8 -17.81 21.05 -4.45
N GLY A 9 -18.42 22.22 -4.44
CA GLY A 9 -19.24 22.72 -3.35
C GLY A 9 -20.71 22.31 -3.53
N GLU A 10 -21.53 22.70 -2.60
CA GLU A 10 -23.00 22.51 -2.61
C GLU A 10 -23.68 23.85 -2.56
N PHE A 11 -24.82 23.97 -3.23
CA PHE A 11 -25.67 25.13 -3.22
C PHE A 11 -27.11 24.71 -2.96
N THR A 12 -27.80 25.41 -2.06
CA THR A 12 -29.21 25.21 -1.76
C THR A 12 -29.88 26.56 -1.77
N GLU A 13 -30.81 26.75 -2.71
CA GLU A 13 -31.63 27.95 -2.83
C GLU A 13 -32.77 27.91 -1.82
N ASN A 14 -33.10 29.06 -1.23
CA ASN A 14 -34.22 29.24 -0.30
C ASN A 14 -34.23 28.22 0.86
N VAL A 15 -33.12 27.99 1.53
CA VAL A 15 -33.10 27.18 2.77
C VAL A 15 -33.95 27.83 3.91
N GLY A 16 -34.24 29.11 3.78
CA GLY A 16 -35.18 29.92 4.56
C GLY A 16 -35.69 31.04 3.70
N THR A 17 -36.64 31.84 4.16
CA THR A 17 -37.20 32.94 3.40
C THR A 17 -36.12 33.95 3.00
N ASN A 18 -35.84 34.05 1.69
CA ASN A 18 -34.76 34.89 1.12
C ASN A 18 -33.37 34.56 1.61
N ILE A 19 -33.11 33.29 1.94
CA ILE A 19 -31.78 32.83 2.38
C ILE A 19 -31.32 31.67 1.50
N ASP A 20 -30.18 31.83 0.83
CA ASP A 20 -29.47 30.78 0.15
C ASP A 20 -28.30 30.31 1.00
N SER A 21 -27.95 29.02 0.89
CA SER A 21 -26.80 28.42 1.57
C SER A 21 -25.88 27.73 0.57
N TRP A 22 -24.61 27.92 0.76
CA TRP A 22 -23.61 27.26 -0.08
C TRP A 22 -22.37 26.89 0.70
N SER A 23 -21.66 25.87 0.20
CA SER A 23 -20.39 25.45 0.74
C SER A 23 -19.27 25.63 -0.29
N MET A 24 -18.11 26.04 0.19
CA MET A 24 -16.90 26.18 -0.62
C MET A 24 -15.73 25.50 0.11
N ARG A 25 -14.93 24.74 -0.62
CA ARG A 25 -13.72 24.14 -0.07
C ARG A 25 -12.58 25.11 -0.14
N GLN A 26 -11.80 25.17 0.94
CA GLN A 26 -10.59 25.98 1.03
C GLN A 26 -9.39 25.10 1.40
N PRO A 27 -8.15 25.44 0.97
CA PRO A 27 -6.95 24.72 1.35
C PRO A 27 -6.72 24.78 2.87
N LEU A 28 -6.13 23.71 3.41
CA LEU A 28 -5.71 23.64 4.82
C LEU A 28 -4.36 24.35 5.06
N GLY A 29 -3.53 24.45 4.04
CA GLY A 29 -2.15 24.91 4.11
C GLY A 29 -1.15 23.78 3.87
N VAL A 30 -0.28 23.50 4.83
CA VAL A 30 0.73 22.43 4.71
C VAL A 30 0.12 21.09 5.09
N CYS A 31 0.19 20.13 4.16
CA CYS A 31 -0.19 18.73 4.37
C CYS A 31 1.05 17.83 4.28
N ALA A 32 1.01 16.69 4.91
CA ALA A 32 2.10 15.71 4.82
C ALA A 32 1.58 14.32 4.48
N GLY A 33 2.45 13.53 3.82
CA GLY A 33 2.22 12.12 3.52
C GLY A 33 3.39 11.26 3.94
N ILE A 34 3.12 10.16 4.60
CA ILE A 34 4.11 9.17 5.02
C ILE A 34 3.75 7.86 4.33
N THR A 35 4.66 7.36 3.46
CA THR A 35 4.32 6.28 2.53
C THR A 35 5.22 5.06 2.69
N PRO A 36 4.70 3.85 2.42
CA PRO A 36 5.42 2.60 2.53
C PRO A 36 6.29 2.31 1.29
N PHE A 37 7.11 1.26 1.39
CA PHE A 37 8.01 0.82 0.32
C PHE A 37 7.31 0.03 -0.80
N ASN A 38 6.20 -0.65 -0.53
CA ASN A 38 5.62 -1.63 -1.45
C ASN A 38 4.98 -1.05 -2.71
N PHE A 39 4.64 0.24 -2.70
CA PHE A 39 4.13 1.00 -3.84
C PHE A 39 4.71 2.42 -3.84
N PRO A 40 6.02 2.58 -4.15
CA PRO A 40 6.74 3.84 -3.98
C PRO A 40 6.31 4.95 -4.95
N ALA A 41 5.59 4.62 -6.03
CA ALA A 41 4.95 5.59 -6.92
C ALA A 41 3.46 5.76 -6.59
N MET A 42 2.71 4.66 -6.52
CA MET A 42 1.25 4.70 -6.47
C MET A 42 0.73 5.34 -5.18
N VAL A 43 1.27 4.97 -4.02
CA VAL A 43 0.77 5.49 -2.73
C VAL A 43 1.04 6.99 -2.57
N PRO A 44 2.25 7.53 -2.86
CA PRO A 44 2.45 8.97 -2.91
C PRO A 44 1.50 9.69 -3.87
N MET A 45 1.25 9.10 -5.04
CA MET A 45 0.34 9.66 -6.05
C MET A 45 -1.14 9.64 -5.64
N TRP A 46 -1.52 8.92 -4.61
CA TRP A 46 -2.85 9.04 -4.00
C TRP A 46 -3.00 10.31 -3.14
N MET A 47 -1.89 10.83 -2.62
CA MET A 47 -1.86 11.87 -1.59
C MET A 47 -1.56 13.25 -2.16
N PHE A 48 -0.33 13.47 -2.64
CA PHE A 48 0.13 14.82 -2.98
C PHE A 48 -0.56 15.45 -4.19
N PRO A 49 -0.92 14.74 -5.28
CA PRO A 49 -1.61 15.38 -6.40
C PRO A 49 -2.96 15.95 -6.00
N MET A 50 -3.70 15.23 -5.15
CA MET A 50 -4.99 15.68 -4.65
C MET A 50 -4.83 16.89 -3.71
N ALA A 51 -3.86 16.85 -2.82
CA ALA A 51 -3.59 17.95 -1.90
C ALA A 51 -3.21 19.22 -2.67
N ILE A 52 -2.32 19.12 -3.64
CA ILE A 52 -1.85 20.24 -4.47
C ILE A 52 -2.99 20.80 -5.33
N ALA A 53 -3.79 19.95 -5.97
CA ALA A 53 -4.94 20.36 -6.76
C ALA A 53 -6.01 21.10 -5.92
N CYS A 54 -6.05 20.85 -4.62
CA CYS A 54 -6.91 21.55 -3.66
C CYS A 54 -6.24 22.81 -3.06
N GLY A 55 -5.09 23.25 -3.59
CA GLY A 55 -4.40 24.47 -3.17
C GLY A 55 -3.50 24.32 -1.94
N ASN A 56 -3.16 23.10 -1.53
CA ASN A 56 -2.26 22.85 -0.40
C ASN A 56 -0.82 22.68 -0.88
N THR A 57 0.14 22.95 0.01
CA THR A 57 1.51 22.47 -0.15
C THR A 57 1.67 21.10 0.52
N PHE A 58 2.65 20.33 0.07
CA PHE A 58 2.78 18.95 0.50
C PHE A 58 4.22 18.58 0.86
N ILE A 59 4.37 17.91 1.99
CA ILE A 59 5.61 17.27 2.45
C ILE A 59 5.43 15.77 2.29
N LEU A 60 6.24 15.14 1.45
CA LEU A 60 6.26 13.70 1.25
C LEU A 60 7.44 13.07 1.95
N LYS A 61 7.17 12.18 2.91
CA LYS A 61 8.17 11.32 3.53
C LYS A 61 8.01 9.90 2.95
N PRO A 62 8.81 9.50 1.96
CA PRO A 62 8.82 8.13 1.44
C PRO A 62 9.40 7.16 2.45
N SER A 63 9.29 5.85 2.15
CA SER A 63 10.02 4.85 2.91
C SER A 63 11.53 5.07 2.81
N GLU A 64 12.22 4.93 3.91
CA GLU A 64 13.69 4.96 3.97
C GLU A 64 14.35 3.79 3.21
N LYS A 65 13.58 2.76 2.89
CA LYS A 65 14.06 1.56 2.18
C LYS A 65 14.18 1.75 0.68
N ASP A 66 13.33 2.61 0.09
CA ASP A 66 13.30 2.87 -1.37
C ASP A 66 12.83 4.31 -1.70
N PRO A 67 13.55 5.34 -1.31
CA PRO A 67 13.12 6.72 -1.48
C PRO A 67 13.25 7.22 -2.93
N SER A 68 14.03 6.56 -3.77
CA SER A 68 14.43 7.05 -5.10
C SER A 68 13.26 7.34 -6.04
N CYS A 69 12.22 6.51 -6.03
CA CYS A 69 11.04 6.70 -6.85
C CYS A 69 10.30 8.01 -6.52
N SER A 70 10.09 8.29 -5.23
CA SER A 70 9.43 9.51 -4.76
C SER A 70 10.26 10.77 -5.07
N ILE A 71 11.58 10.68 -4.95
CA ILE A 71 12.50 11.77 -5.33
C ILE A 71 12.38 12.05 -6.83
N ARG A 72 12.41 10.99 -7.67
CA ARG A 72 12.27 11.16 -9.13
C ARG A 72 10.91 11.74 -9.51
N LEU A 73 9.83 11.33 -8.85
CA LEU A 73 8.51 11.92 -9.06
C LEU A 73 8.52 13.43 -8.76
N ALA A 74 9.09 13.86 -7.63
CA ALA A 74 9.18 15.28 -7.30
C ALA A 74 9.98 16.08 -8.34
N GLN A 75 11.10 15.53 -8.84
CA GLN A 75 11.86 16.13 -9.93
C GLN A 75 11.03 16.31 -11.20
N LEU A 76 10.27 15.27 -11.60
CA LEU A 76 9.39 15.33 -12.77
C LEU A 76 8.29 16.38 -12.62
N PHE A 77 7.74 16.56 -11.41
CA PHE A 77 6.77 17.61 -11.14
C PHE A 77 7.39 19.00 -11.26
N SER A 78 8.63 19.20 -10.77
CA SER A 78 9.37 20.46 -10.96
C SER A 78 9.69 20.70 -12.44
N GLU A 79 10.16 19.69 -13.17
CA GLU A 79 10.39 19.76 -14.62
C GLU A 79 9.11 20.11 -15.41
N ALA A 80 7.94 19.68 -14.92
CA ALA A 80 6.64 20.00 -15.48
C ALA A 80 6.12 21.40 -15.12
N GLY A 81 6.86 22.18 -14.32
CA GLY A 81 6.53 23.56 -13.95
C GLY A 81 5.78 23.70 -12.63
N LEU A 82 5.80 22.70 -11.75
CA LEU A 82 5.28 22.88 -10.39
C LEU A 82 6.14 23.92 -9.66
N PRO A 83 5.55 24.98 -9.07
CA PRO A 83 6.31 26.00 -8.34
C PRO A 83 7.10 25.41 -7.16
N ASP A 84 8.27 26.00 -6.90
CA ASP A 84 9.11 25.60 -5.78
C ASP A 84 8.38 25.71 -4.44
N GLY A 85 8.64 24.74 -3.55
CA GLY A 85 8.03 24.67 -2.23
C GLY A 85 6.61 24.07 -2.20
N VAL A 86 5.98 23.79 -3.33
CA VAL A 86 4.65 23.16 -3.36
C VAL A 86 4.73 21.67 -3.03
N LEU A 87 5.71 20.94 -3.57
CA LEU A 87 6.01 19.55 -3.24
C LEU A 87 7.42 19.42 -2.71
N ASN A 88 7.59 18.94 -1.48
CA ASN A 88 8.87 18.76 -0.83
C ASN A 88 9.04 17.31 -0.38
N VAL A 89 10.17 16.68 -0.71
CA VAL A 89 10.48 15.33 -0.27
C VAL A 89 11.49 15.39 0.87
N VAL A 90 11.17 14.74 1.99
CA VAL A 90 12.05 14.63 3.16
C VAL A 90 12.33 13.16 3.44
N ASN A 91 13.61 12.80 3.53
CA ASN A 91 14.03 11.44 3.84
C ASN A 91 14.33 11.31 5.33
N GLY A 92 14.14 10.12 5.85
CA GLY A 92 14.39 9.78 7.26
C GLY A 92 13.43 8.72 7.78
N ASP A 93 13.60 8.39 9.03
CA ASP A 93 12.81 7.36 9.73
C ASP A 93 11.88 7.98 10.80
N LYS A 94 11.87 7.41 11.98
CA LYS A 94 11.00 7.79 13.09
C LYS A 94 11.15 9.27 13.50
N GLU A 95 12.35 9.84 13.50
CA GLU A 95 12.58 11.24 13.92
C GLU A 95 11.85 12.22 13.00
N VAL A 96 11.90 11.97 11.69
CA VAL A 96 11.18 12.79 10.71
C VAL A 96 9.67 12.61 10.84
N VAL A 97 9.21 11.39 11.09
CA VAL A 97 7.79 11.10 11.36
C VAL A 97 7.32 11.90 12.58
N ASP A 98 8.04 11.84 13.69
CA ASP A 98 7.68 12.54 14.92
C ASP A 98 7.68 14.07 14.71
N SER A 99 8.64 14.59 13.95
CA SER A 99 8.67 16.01 13.56
C SER A 99 7.43 16.40 12.76
N ILE A 100 7.00 15.59 11.78
CA ILE A 100 5.77 15.83 11.02
C ILE A 100 4.54 15.84 11.94
N LEU A 101 4.48 14.91 12.90
CA LEU A 101 3.33 14.76 13.78
C LEU A 101 3.22 15.91 14.80
N THR A 102 4.34 16.48 15.23
CA THR A 102 4.38 17.55 16.28
C THR A 102 4.44 18.95 15.71
N ASN A 103 4.89 19.17 14.47
CA ASN A 103 5.03 20.49 13.88
C ASN A 103 3.66 21.17 13.69
N LYS A 104 3.45 22.31 14.34
CA LYS A 104 2.19 23.07 14.36
C LYS A 104 1.74 23.61 13.00
N ASP A 105 2.65 23.77 12.04
CA ASP A 105 2.34 24.32 10.73
C ASP A 105 1.75 23.27 9.79
N ILE A 106 2.00 21.98 10.02
CA ILE A 106 1.39 20.87 9.29
C ILE A 106 -0.03 20.64 9.82
N LYS A 107 -1.03 20.75 8.95
CA LYS A 107 -2.46 20.71 9.29
C LYS A 107 -3.10 19.34 9.06
N ALA A 108 -2.54 18.55 8.17
CA ALA A 108 -3.07 17.23 7.85
C ALA A 108 -1.95 16.23 7.57
N VAL A 109 -2.18 14.97 7.95
CA VAL A 109 -1.25 13.85 7.72
C VAL A 109 -2.02 12.68 7.10
N SER A 110 -1.49 12.16 6.00
CA SER A 110 -1.91 10.90 5.41
C SER A 110 -0.82 9.85 5.59
N PHE A 111 -1.21 8.65 6.00
CA PHE A 111 -0.29 7.54 6.25
C PHE A 111 -0.80 6.25 5.63
N VAL A 112 0.10 5.48 5.05
CA VAL A 112 -0.13 4.07 4.68
C VAL A 112 1.06 3.25 5.17
N GLY A 113 0.79 2.16 5.89
CA GLY A 113 1.84 1.27 6.40
C GLY A 113 1.29 0.17 7.31
N SER A 114 2.11 -0.32 8.23
CA SER A 114 1.70 -1.38 9.16
C SER A 114 0.71 -0.87 10.21
N THR A 115 -0.18 -1.74 10.69
CA THR A 115 -1.23 -1.39 11.67
C THR A 115 -0.69 -0.76 12.96
N PRO A 116 0.40 -1.25 13.59
CA PRO A 116 0.94 -0.60 14.79
C PRO A 116 1.40 0.83 14.54
N ILE A 117 2.02 1.08 13.37
CA ILE A 117 2.46 2.42 13.01
C ILE A 117 1.27 3.31 12.63
N ALA A 118 0.27 2.79 11.91
CA ALA A 118 -0.97 3.51 11.63
C ALA A 118 -1.65 4.01 12.91
N LYS A 119 -1.72 3.17 13.94
CA LYS A 119 -2.24 3.54 15.26
C LYS A 119 -1.42 4.65 15.89
N TYR A 120 -0.10 4.51 15.91
CA TYR A 120 0.81 5.54 16.43
C TYR A 120 0.63 6.88 15.73
N ILE A 121 0.58 6.89 14.39
CA ILE A 121 0.37 8.10 13.58
C ILE A 121 -0.98 8.73 13.91
N TYR A 122 -2.04 7.92 13.95
CA TYR A 122 -3.39 8.42 14.23
C TYR A 122 -3.47 9.11 15.60
N GLU A 123 -3.01 8.43 16.65
CA GLU A 123 -3.06 8.94 18.02
C GLU A 123 -2.24 10.24 18.18
N ASN A 124 -1.01 10.26 17.65
CA ASN A 124 -0.14 11.42 17.78
C ASN A 124 -0.56 12.60 16.88
N ALA A 125 -1.05 12.36 15.67
CA ALA A 125 -1.57 13.42 14.82
C ALA A 125 -2.84 14.04 15.44
N ALA A 126 -3.78 13.23 15.92
CA ALA A 126 -5.00 13.72 16.57
C ALA A 126 -4.69 14.51 17.85
N LYS A 127 -3.75 14.04 18.67
CA LYS A 127 -3.29 14.75 19.87
C LYS A 127 -2.70 16.14 19.55
N ASN A 128 -2.14 16.32 18.36
CA ASN A 128 -1.59 17.59 17.87
C ASN A 128 -2.56 18.31 16.92
N GLU A 129 -3.87 18.06 17.06
CA GLU A 129 -4.96 18.77 16.36
C GLU A 129 -4.87 18.72 14.83
N LYS A 130 -4.25 17.67 14.26
CA LYS A 130 -4.12 17.48 12.82
C LYS A 130 -5.28 16.64 12.29
N ARG A 131 -5.71 16.95 11.07
CA ARG A 131 -6.51 15.99 10.31
C ARG A 131 -5.65 14.79 9.95
N VAL A 132 -6.16 13.59 10.19
CA VAL A 132 -5.38 12.37 9.98
C VAL A 132 -6.18 11.31 9.22
N GLN A 133 -5.51 10.69 8.25
CA GLN A 133 -5.94 9.45 7.61
C GLN A 133 -4.80 8.44 7.75
N ALA A 134 -4.99 7.40 8.53
CA ALA A 134 -3.98 6.37 8.75
C ALA A 134 -4.53 5.01 8.31
N LEU A 135 -3.95 4.47 7.23
CA LEU A 135 -4.34 3.19 6.65
C LEU A 135 -3.32 2.12 7.06
N GLY A 136 -3.81 1.09 7.75
CA GLY A 136 -3.00 -0.01 8.28
C GLY A 136 -2.98 -1.24 7.38
N GLY A 137 -2.53 -2.36 7.96
CA GLY A 137 -2.51 -3.67 7.30
C GLY A 137 -3.89 -4.26 7.08
N ALA A 138 -3.94 -5.26 6.22
CA ALA A 138 -5.15 -6.00 5.89
C ALA A 138 -4.90 -7.51 5.92
N LYS A 139 -5.99 -8.29 5.96
CA LYS A 139 -6.01 -9.74 5.79
C LYS A 139 -7.19 -10.08 4.89
N ASN A 140 -6.97 -9.95 3.58
CA ASN A 140 -8.04 -10.09 2.59
C ASN A 140 -8.37 -11.57 2.35
N HIS A 141 -9.65 -11.87 2.26
CA HIS A 141 -10.19 -13.19 2.01
C HIS A 141 -10.85 -13.23 0.65
N CYS A 142 -10.52 -14.24 -0.15
CA CYS A 142 -11.19 -14.55 -1.40
C CYS A 142 -12.08 -15.77 -1.19
N VAL A 143 -13.38 -15.66 -1.45
CA VAL A 143 -14.32 -16.77 -1.38
C VAL A 143 -14.44 -17.38 -2.79
N VAL A 144 -14.08 -18.65 -2.93
CA VAL A 144 -14.12 -19.40 -4.19
C VAL A 144 -15.34 -20.32 -4.18
N MET A 145 -16.33 -20.00 -5.02
CA MET A 145 -17.60 -20.73 -5.07
C MET A 145 -17.50 -21.98 -5.97
N PRO A 146 -18.35 -23.01 -5.75
CA PRO A 146 -18.29 -24.27 -6.52
C PRO A 146 -18.55 -24.13 -8.02
N ASP A 147 -19.31 -23.12 -8.43
CA ASP A 147 -19.69 -22.83 -9.81
C ASP A 147 -18.75 -21.83 -10.51
N CYS A 148 -17.63 -21.47 -9.87
CA CYS A 148 -16.65 -20.54 -10.48
C CYS A 148 -15.93 -21.20 -11.68
N ASP A 149 -15.45 -20.37 -12.61
CA ASP A 149 -14.40 -20.78 -13.54
C ASP A 149 -13.10 -20.97 -12.75
N MET A 150 -12.72 -22.24 -12.55
CA MET A 150 -11.59 -22.62 -11.74
C MET A 150 -10.25 -22.08 -12.29
N ASP A 151 -10.09 -22.01 -13.60
CA ASP A 151 -8.85 -21.53 -14.21
C ASP A 151 -8.72 -20.02 -14.06
N GLN A 152 -9.82 -19.28 -14.18
CA GLN A 152 -9.87 -17.87 -13.89
C GLN A 152 -9.62 -17.59 -12.40
N ALA A 153 -10.21 -18.35 -11.49
CA ALA A 153 -10.01 -18.23 -10.05
C ALA A 153 -8.55 -18.46 -9.67
N VAL A 154 -7.91 -19.50 -10.19
CA VAL A 154 -6.48 -19.79 -9.95
C VAL A 154 -5.58 -18.70 -10.52
N ASN A 155 -5.86 -18.19 -11.73
CA ASN A 155 -5.09 -17.09 -12.32
C ASN A 155 -5.22 -15.80 -11.49
N GLY A 156 -6.45 -15.49 -11.04
CA GLY A 156 -6.71 -14.35 -10.16
C GLY A 156 -5.97 -14.46 -8.83
N LEU A 157 -5.98 -15.64 -8.20
CA LEU A 157 -5.25 -15.89 -6.95
C LEU A 157 -3.73 -15.81 -7.15
N MET A 158 -3.18 -16.32 -8.26
CA MET A 158 -1.75 -16.16 -8.56
C MET A 158 -1.33 -14.69 -8.58
N GLY A 159 -2.04 -13.86 -9.31
CA GLY A 159 -1.73 -12.42 -9.36
C GLY A 159 -1.97 -11.69 -8.04
N ALA A 160 -3.04 -12.04 -7.32
CA ALA A 160 -3.45 -11.35 -6.11
C ALA A 160 -2.69 -11.79 -4.84
N ALA A 161 -2.28 -13.07 -4.74
CA ALA A 161 -1.57 -13.58 -3.57
C ALA A 161 -0.05 -13.44 -3.70
N TYR A 162 0.51 -13.75 -4.87
CA TYR A 162 1.97 -13.81 -5.08
C TYR A 162 2.53 -12.57 -5.77
N GLY A 163 1.71 -11.79 -6.45
CA GLY A 163 2.16 -10.55 -7.05
C GLY A 163 2.85 -9.66 -6.02
N SER A 164 4.04 -9.12 -6.36
CA SER A 164 4.87 -8.30 -5.46
C SER A 164 5.22 -9.03 -4.15
N ALA A 165 5.53 -10.33 -4.23
CA ALA A 165 5.89 -11.19 -3.09
C ALA A 165 4.87 -11.16 -1.92
N GLY A 166 3.58 -10.93 -2.20
CA GLY A 166 2.52 -10.81 -1.19
C GLY A 166 2.54 -9.49 -0.40
N GLU A 167 3.42 -8.55 -0.73
CA GLU A 167 3.58 -7.28 0.00
C GLU A 167 2.54 -6.21 -0.37
N ARG A 168 1.54 -6.55 -1.19
CA ARG A 168 0.44 -5.62 -1.51
C ARG A 168 -0.55 -5.53 -0.34
N CYS A 169 -1.03 -4.34 -0.05
CA CYS A 169 -2.12 -4.12 0.92
C CYS A 169 -3.42 -4.84 0.51
N MET A 170 -3.63 -5.05 -0.79
CA MET A 170 -4.78 -5.76 -1.37
C MET A 170 -4.47 -7.21 -1.72
N ALA A 171 -3.33 -7.78 -1.26
CA ALA A 171 -3.01 -9.18 -1.50
C ALA A 171 -4.07 -10.11 -0.89
N GLN A 172 -4.42 -11.17 -1.60
CA GLN A 172 -5.32 -12.19 -1.09
C GLN A 172 -4.54 -13.14 -0.18
N SER A 173 -4.68 -12.95 1.12
CA SER A 173 -3.97 -13.74 2.13
C SER A 173 -4.62 -15.09 2.41
N VAL A 174 -5.91 -15.21 2.12
CA VAL A 174 -6.73 -16.40 2.38
C VAL A 174 -7.65 -16.67 1.20
N ALA A 175 -7.67 -17.91 0.72
CA ALA A 175 -8.68 -18.40 -0.17
C ALA A 175 -9.61 -19.38 0.58
N VAL A 176 -10.90 -19.05 0.64
CA VAL A 176 -11.94 -19.86 1.27
C VAL A 176 -12.67 -20.65 0.18
N ALA A 177 -12.36 -21.94 0.03
CA ALA A 177 -13.02 -22.80 -0.95
C ALA A 177 -14.33 -23.33 -0.37
N VAL A 178 -15.45 -23.04 -1.05
CA VAL A 178 -16.79 -23.46 -0.63
C VAL A 178 -17.16 -24.81 -1.28
N GLY A 179 -17.80 -25.67 -0.52
CA GLY A 179 -18.15 -27.02 -0.99
C GLY A 179 -16.92 -27.91 -1.24
N GLY A 180 -17.01 -28.90 -2.07
CA GLY A 180 -15.94 -29.89 -2.30
C GLY A 180 -14.81 -29.48 -3.27
N ILE A 181 -14.59 -28.17 -3.54
CA ILE A 181 -13.65 -27.72 -4.57
C ILE A 181 -12.23 -27.46 -4.05
N GLY A 182 -12.00 -27.58 -2.73
CA GLY A 182 -10.73 -27.22 -2.10
C GLY A 182 -9.54 -27.99 -2.68
N ASP A 183 -9.64 -29.32 -2.76
CA ASP A 183 -8.55 -30.16 -3.29
C ASP A 183 -8.18 -29.81 -4.74
N LYS A 184 -9.19 -29.60 -5.59
CA LYS A 184 -8.97 -29.20 -6.98
C LYS A 184 -8.33 -27.82 -7.10
N LEU A 185 -8.73 -26.87 -6.23
CA LEU A 185 -8.12 -25.54 -6.15
C LEU A 185 -6.66 -25.65 -5.76
N VAL A 186 -6.35 -26.38 -4.68
CA VAL A 186 -4.99 -26.58 -4.20
C VAL A 186 -4.12 -27.26 -5.25
N GLU A 187 -4.61 -28.33 -5.91
CA GLU A 187 -3.86 -29.02 -6.98
C GLU A 187 -3.48 -28.09 -8.13
N LYS A 188 -4.42 -27.27 -8.60
CA LYS A 188 -4.14 -26.36 -9.73
C LYS A 188 -3.26 -25.18 -9.31
N LEU A 189 -3.49 -24.62 -8.11
CA LEU A 189 -2.72 -23.49 -7.60
C LEU A 189 -1.28 -23.88 -7.32
N SER A 190 -1.03 -25.03 -6.66
CA SER A 190 0.31 -25.50 -6.34
C SER A 190 1.18 -25.67 -7.60
N LYS A 191 0.64 -26.26 -8.67
CA LYS A 191 1.36 -26.40 -9.95
C LYS A 191 1.80 -25.05 -10.53
N LYS A 192 0.98 -24.02 -10.40
CA LYS A 192 1.34 -22.67 -10.86
C LYS A 192 2.36 -21.99 -9.96
N VAL A 193 2.25 -22.18 -8.65
CA VAL A 193 3.19 -21.64 -7.67
C VAL A 193 4.58 -22.26 -7.86
N GLU A 194 4.67 -23.57 -8.06
CA GLU A 194 5.93 -24.27 -8.35
C GLU A 194 6.58 -23.81 -9.65
N ALA A 195 5.78 -23.42 -10.64
CA ALA A 195 6.27 -22.92 -11.93
C ALA A 195 6.63 -21.43 -11.93
N LEU A 196 6.33 -20.70 -10.84
CA LEU A 196 6.52 -19.26 -10.75
C LEU A 196 8.00 -18.88 -10.82
N LYS A 197 8.35 -17.99 -11.75
CA LYS A 197 9.71 -17.51 -11.94
C LYS A 197 10.01 -16.36 -11.00
N VAL A 198 10.79 -16.65 -9.98
CA VAL A 198 11.28 -15.65 -9.01
C VAL A 198 12.62 -15.10 -9.50
N GLY A 199 12.78 -13.78 -9.50
CA GLY A 199 14.01 -13.17 -9.98
C GLY A 199 13.99 -11.63 -9.90
N PRO A 200 15.02 -10.98 -10.48
CA PRO A 200 15.14 -9.53 -10.45
C PRO A 200 14.01 -8.83 -11.20
N GLY A 201 13.51 -7.72 -10.65
CA GLY A 201 12.41 -6.95 -11.24
C GLY A 201 12.72 -6.31 -12.61
N LEU A 202 14.00 -6.22 -13.00
CA LEU A 202 14.41 -5.74 -14.33
C LEU A 202 14.48 -6.87 -15.38
N ASP A 203 14.47 -8.12 -14.97
CA ASP A 203 14.37 -9.27 -15.89
C ASP A 203 12.92 -9.46 -16.32
N LYS A 204 12.66 -9.34 -17.62
CA LYS A 204 11.32 -9.48 -18.20
C LYS A 204 10.72 -10.89 -18.04
N ASN A 205 11.55 -11.89 -17.71
CA ASN A 205 11.10 -13.25 -17.45
C ASN A 205 10.74 -13.49 -15.98
N SER A 206 11.07 -12.57 -15.08
CA SER A 206 10.69 -12.67 -13.67
C SER A 206 9.21 -12.32 -13.48
N GLU A 207 8.50 -13.15 -12.74
CA GLU A 207 7.08 -12.98 -12.41
C GLU A 207 6.89 -12.47 -10.98
N MET A 208 7.88 -12.70 -10.11
CA MET A 208 7.88 -12.23 -8.72
C MET A 208 9.29 -11.82 -8.30
N GLY A 209 9.42 -10.69 -7.61
CA GLY A 209 10.67 -10.21 -7.04
C GLY A 209 10.96 -10.78 -5.64
N PRO A 210 12.15 -10.48 -5.09
CA PRO A 210 12.49 -10.79 -3.70
C PRO A 210 11.74 -9.91 -2.72
N LEU A 211 11.75 -10.29 -1.44
CA LEU A 211 11.34 -9.43 -0.32
C LEU A 211 12.34 -8.26 -0.13
N VAL A 212 11.91 -7.23 0.59
CA VAL A 212 12.67 -5.97 0.67
C VAL A 212 13.81 -6.03 1.70
N THR A 213 13.63 -6.72 2.84
CA THR A 213 14.65 -6.82 3.89
C THR A 213 14.81 -8.24 4.44
N LYS A 214 15.97 -8.50 5.03
CA LYS A 214 16.26 -9.77 5.69
C LYS A 214 15.35 -10.03 6.88
N GLU A 215 15.07 -9.00 7.68
CA GLU A 215 14.17 -9.09 8.82
C GLU A 215 12.76 -9.50 8.38
N HIS A 216 12.30 -8.98 7.23
CA HIS A 216 11.02 -9.36 6.67
C HIS A 216 11.04 -10.81 6.18
N LEU A 217 12.09 -11.26 5.52
CA LEU A 217 12.26 -12.65 5.11
C LEU A 217 12.18 -13.60 6.31
N GLU A 218 12.93 -13.32 7.37
CA GLU A 218 12.91 -14.15 8.59
C GLU A 218 11.52 -14.16 9.25
N LYS A 219 10.84 -13.03 9.26
CA LYS A 219 9.47 -12.94 9.77
C LYS A 219 8.50 -13.80 8.95
N VAL A 220 8.58 -13.77 7.62
CA VAL A 220 7.71 -14.59 6.76
C VAL A 220 8.01 -16.08 6.94
N ARG A 221 9.30 -16.47 7.02
CA ARG A 221 9.71 -17.85 7.34
C ARG A 221 9.12 -18.31 8.67
N GLY A 222 9.21 -17.48 9.71
CA GLY A 222 8.62 -17.77 11.01
C GLY A 222 7.10 -17.97 10.98
N TYR A 223 6.38 -17.27 10.10
CA TYR A 223 4.95 -17.50 9.93
C TYR A 223 4.65 -18.84 9.25
N VAL A 224 5.47 -19.30 8.31
CA VAL A 224 5.34 -20.63 7.70
C VAL A 224 5.55 -21.71 8.77
N ASP A 225 6.61 -21.57 9.60
CA ASP A 225 6.88 -22.49 10.69
C ASP A 225 5.75 -22.52 11.72
N LEU A 226 5.20 -21.35 12.06
CA LEU A 226 4.07 -21.23 12.97
C LEU A 226 2.82 -21.93 12.42
N GLY A 227 2.51 -21.70 11.14
CA GLY A 227 1.36 -22.35 10.48
C GLY A 227 1.45 -23.87 10.51
N VAL A 228 2.63 -24.43 10.21
CA VAL A 228 2.87 -25.88 10.31
C VAL A 228 2.70 -26.37 11.76
N LYS A 229 3.24 -25.64 12.74
CA LYS A 229 3.10 -25.96 14.17
C LYS A 229 1.64 -25.92 14.64
N GLU A 230 0.83 -25.04 14.07
CA GLU A 230 -0.61 -24.92 14.35
C GLU A 230 -1.47 -25.96 13.59
N GLY A 231 -0.86 -26.84 12.81
CA GLY A 231 -1.51 -27.95 12.11
C GLY A 231 -1.86 -27.67 10.65
N ALA A 232 -1.37 -26.58 10.06
CA ALA A 232 -1.53 -26.35 8.62
C ALA A 232 -0.68 -27.33 7.81
N LYS A 233 -1.21 -27.80 6.68
CA LYS A 233 -0.47 -28.62 5.72
C LYS A 233 0.28 -27.71 4.77
N LEU A 234 1.61 -27.72 4.81
CA LEU A 234 2.45 -27.04 3.84
C LEU A 234 2.45 -27.81 2.54
N VAL A 235 1.92 -27.25 1.47
CA VAL A 235 1.77 -27.89 0.15
C VAL A 235 2.96 -27.56 -0.73
N VAL A 236 3.37 -26.30 -0.79
CA VAL A 236 4.58 -25.86 -1.51
C VAL A 236 5.47 -25.13 -0.53
N ASP A 237 6.71 -25.56 -0.39
CA ASP A 237 7.72 -24.93 0.45
C ASP A 237 8.82 -24.29 -0.40
N GLY A 238 8.85 -22.99 -0.45
CA GLY A 238 9.85 -22.23 -1.20
C GLY A 238 10.91 -21.54 -0.30
N ARG A 239 11.07 -21.97 0.96
CA ARG A 239 12.05 -21.38 1.87
C ARG A 239 13.51 -21.67 1.46
N ASP A 240 13.72 -22.68 0.60
CA ASP A 240 15.05 -23.10 0.11
C ASP A 240 15.43 -22.49 -1.26
N ILE A 241 14.65 -21.56 -1.78
CA ILE A 241 14.98 -20.85 -3.01
C ILE A 241 16.30 -20.09 -2.80
N LYS A 242 17.30 -20.38 -3.65
CA LYS A 242 18.61 -19.72 -3.65
C LYS A 242 18.84 -19.08 -5.03
N LEU A 243 18.76 -17.77 -5.08
CA LEU A 243 19.08 -16.98 -6.27
C LEU A 243 20.29 -16.10 -5.94
N GLN A 244 21.38 -16.28 -6.67
CA GLN A 244 22.60 -15.50 -6.43
C GLN A 244 22.32 -14.00 -6.58
N GLY A 245 22.64 -13.22 -5.53
CA GLY A 245 22.36 -11.80 -5.46
C GLY A 245 20.90 -11.43 -5.13
N TYR A 246 20.05 -12.42 -4.86
CA TYR A 246 18.62 -12.25 -4.51
C TYR A 246 18.23 -13.18 -3.37
N GLU A 247 19.02 -13.21 -2.31
CA GLU A 247 18.89 -14.10 -1.16
C GLU A 247 17.64 -13.84 -0.33
N LEU A 248 16.91 -12.76 -0.61
CA LEU A 248 15.62 -12.42 0.02
C LEU A 248 14.40 -13.06 -0.68
N SER A 249 14.64 -13.96 -1.65
CA SER A 249 13.54 -14.64 -2.37
C SER A 249 12.90 -15.73 -1.52
N LEU A 250 11.59 -15.80 -1.56
CA LEU A 250 10.76 -16.77 -0.86
C LEU A 250 9.44 -16.99 -1.60
N ILE A 251 9.00 -18.26 -1.70
CA ILE A 251 7.66 -18.61 -2.17
C ILE A 251 7.13 -19.81 -1.39
N HIS A 252 5.86 -19.79 -1.00
CA HIS A 252 5.23 -20.91 -0.25
C HIS A 252 3.72 -20.94 -0.43
N ILE A 253 3.12 -22.11 -0.18
CA ILE A 253 1.66 -22.32 -0.15
C ILE A 253 1.29 -23.31 0.97
#